data_dd4cc6fe952011b897f83a38b3a1925a
#
_entry.id   dd4cc6fe952011b897f83a38b3a1925a
#
_cell.length_a   1.000
_cell.length_b   1.000
_cell.length_c   1.000
_cell.angle_alpha   90.00
_cell.angle_beta   90.00
_cell.angle_gamma   90.00
#
_symmetry.space_group_name_H-M   'P 1'
#
loop_
_entity.id
_entity.type
_entity.pdbx_description
1 polymer ?
#
loop_
_entity_poly.entity_id
_entity_poly.type
_entity_poly.pdbx_seq_one_letter_code
_entity_poly.pdbx_strand_id
1 'polypeptide(L)'
;MLTRRPKAWETSRVPLSDETPKPVVAAFDLDGTLTEGGSVFRWLRWIAGARRTYAAALRLAVPLTVGAVRSGRAADNAKERLFMALLAGRSEAQVTEDSREFILEHLGGRLRPKALARLRWHLEAGHDVVIVSASPQMYVNVVADQLGAHGALGTRLAADPLGHLTGGYLGRNCRGAEKMRRFNDWISERRYPEEPIVFAYGNSRGDRRLLRLATHPFNAGKLGRLGSLRRYPRLTSEPPTTA
;
A
#
# COMPACT_ATOMS: atom_id res chain seq x y z
N MET A 1 74.38 27.40 -6.05
CA MET A 1 73.53 26.24 -6.05
C MET A 1 72.43 26.46 -5.00
N LEU A 2 71.26 26.92 -5.41
CA LEU A 2 70.12 27.22 -4.52
C LEU A 2 69.09 26.12 -4.72
N THR A 3 68.95 25.23 -3.74
CA THR A 3 67.96 24.19 -3.73
C THR A 3 66.59 24.77 -3.29
N ARG A 4 65.61 24.81 -4.22
CA ARG A 4 64.26 25.16 -3.92
C ARG A 4 63.58 23.98 -3.17
N ARG A 5 63.03 24.25 -1.96
CA ARG A 5 62.14 23.34 -1.24
C ARG A 5 60.80 23.29 -1.98
N PRO A 6 60.17 22.12 -2.17
CA PRO A 6 58.83 22.04 -2.71
C PRO A 6 57.80 22.57 -1.69
N LYS A 7 56.83 23.37 -2.19
CA LYS A 7 55.68 23.84 -1.43
C LYS A 7 54.82 22.67 -0.97
N ALA A 8 54.51 22.63 0.32
CA ALA A 8 53.51 21.73 0.87
C ALA A 8 52.16 21.94 0.17
N TRP A 9 51.59 20.88 -0.38
CA TRP A 9 50.23 20.88 -0.89
C TRP A 9 49.27 21.07 0.27
N GLU A 10 48.60 22.20 0.32
CA GLU A 10 47.42 22.38 1.14
C GLU A 10 46.38 21.38 0.67
N THR A 11 46.20 20.31 1.46
CA THR A 11 45.06 19.43 1.36
C THR A 11 43.82 20.24 1.77
N SER A 12 43.15 20.80 0.78
CA SER A 12 41.78 21.31 0.98
C SER A 12 40.92 20.16 1.50
N ARG A 13 40.72 20.14 2.81
CA ARG A 13 39.68 19.31 3.40
C ARG A 13 38.34 19.86 2.85
N VAL A 14 37.77 19.15 1.88
CA VAL A 14 36.35 19.30 1.57
C VAL A 14 35.62 18.99 2.88
N PRO A 15 34.81 19.90 3.42
CA PRO A 15 33.99 19.58 4.57
C PRO A 15 33.04 18.45 4.11
N LEU A 16 33.23 17.24 4.66
CA LEU A 16 32.21 16.22 4.64
C LEU A 16 31.06 16.85 5.44
N SER A 17 29.99 17.25 4.77
CA SER A 17 28.75 17.59 5.46
C SER A 17 28.30 16.36 6.22
N ASP A 18 28.37 16.43 7.53
CA ASP A 18 27.94 15.40 8.48
C ASP A 18 26.38 15.26 8.51
N GLU A 19 25.69 15.70 7.44
CA GLU A 19 24.27 15.53 7.31
C GLU A 19 23.98 14.08 6.88
N THR A 20 23.62 13.27 7.84
CA THR A 20 22.99 11.97 7.56
C THR A 20 21.77 12.22 6.64
N PRO A 21 21.67 11.53 5.50
CA PRO A 21 20.58 11.76 4.57
C PRO A 21 19.23 11.50 5.28
N LYS A 22 18.26 12.41 5.08
CA LYS A 22 16.93 12.27 5.66
C LYS A 22 16.32 10.92 5.32
N PRO A 23 15.66 10.27 6.29
CA PRO A 23 14.97 9.03 6.04
C PRO A 23 13.88 9.23 4.97
N VAL A 24 13.71 8.26 4.10
CA VAL A 24 12.72 8.29 3.01
C VAL A 24 11.75 7.14 3.17
N VAL A 25 10.45 7.44 3.09
CA VAL A 25 9.37 6.46 3.16
C VAL A 25 8.55 6.50 1.88
N ALA A 26 8.28 5.33 1.30
CA ALA A 26 7.43 5.17 0.14
C ALA A 26 6.15 4.38 0.47
N ALA A 27 5.00 5.02 0.43
CA ALA A 27 3.71 4.42 0.69
C ALA A 27 2.98 4.10 -0.61
N PHE A 28 2.66 2.83 -0.84
CA PHE A 28 1.95 2.36 -2.02
C PHE A 28 0.55 1.86 -1.67
N ASP A 29 -0.47 2.38 -2.34
CA ASP A 29 -1.74 1.67 -2.42
C ASP A 29 -1.57 0.40 -3.27
N LEU A 30 -2.42 -0.61 -3.03
CA LEU A 30 -2.32 -1.89 -3.71
C LEU A 30 -3.22 -1.95 -4.96
N ASP A 31 -4.54 -1.97 -4.75
CA ASP A 31 -5.52 -2.28 -5.78
C ASP A 31 -5.71 -1.14 -6.78
N GLY A 32 -5.26 -1.35 -8.02
CA GLY A 32 -5.26 -0.32 -9.08
C GLY A 32 -4.05 0.61 -9.05
N THR A 33 -3.16 0.47 -8.06
CA THR A 33 -1.87 1.16 -7.96
C THR A 33 -0.72 0.21 -8.28
N LEU A 34 -0.41 -0.73 -7.41
CA LEU A 34 0.58 -1.79 -7.66
C LEU A 34 0.01 -2.88 -8.57
N THR A 35 -1.27 -3.21 -8.43
CA THR A 35 -1.93 -4.23 -9.25
C THR A 35 -2.89 -3.63 -10.28
N GLU A 36 -3.21 -4.42 -11.32
CA GLU A 36 -4.25 -4.10 -12.28
C GLU A 36 -5.64 -4.37 -11.72
N GLY A 37 -6.33 -3.30 -11.28
CA GLY A 37 -7.68 -3.36 -10.71
C GLY A 37 -7.73 -4.00 -9.32
N GLY A 38 -8.94 -4.29 -8.85
CA GLY A 38 -9.17 -4.89 -7.52
C GLY A 38 -8.79 -6.36 -7.47
N SER A 39 -8.10 -6.78 -6.42
CA SER A 39 -7.68 -8.16 -6.19
C SER A 39 -8.65 -8.93 -5.26
N VAL A 40 -9.31 -8.22 -4.33
CA VAL A 40 -10.11 -8.83 -3.24
C VAL A 40 -11.20 -9.78 -3.73
N PHE A 41 -11.91 -9.43 -4.80
CA PHE A 41 -12.99 -10.31 -5.28
C PHE A 41 -12.45 -11.63 -5.85
N ARG A 42 -11.31 -11.61 -6.52
CA ARG A 42 -10.63 -12.83 -7.03
C ARG A 42 -10.09 -13.66 -5.88
N TRP A 43 -9.48 -13.00 -4.91
CA TRP A 43 -9.00 -13.62 -3.68
C TRP A 43 -10.15 -14.30 -2.92
N LEU A 44 -11.31 -13.66 -2.75
CA LEU A 44 -12.49 -14.27 -2.14
C LEU A 44 -13.00 -15.49 -2.93
N ARG A 45 -12.94 -15.44 -4.26
CA ARG A 45 -13.29 -16.61 -5.10
C ARG A 45 -12.32 -17.78 -4.89
N TRP A 46 -11.06 -17.49 -4.66
CA TRP A 46 -10.06 -18.50 -4.32
C TRP A 46 -10.35 -19.11 -2.96
N ILE A 47 -10.49 -18.31 -1.93
CA ILE A 47 -10.71 -18.73 -0.55
C ILE A 47 -12.06 -19.44 -0.34
N ALA A 48 -13.16 -18.88 -0.83
CA ALA A 48 -14.52 -19.35 -0.53
C ALA A 48 -15.18 -20.11 -1.67
N GLY A 49 -14.53 -20.19 -2.83
CA GLY A 49 -15.07 -20.78 -4.04
C GLY A 49 -15.97 -19.85 -4.84
N ALA A 50 -16.00 -20.04 -6.16
CA ALA A 50 -16.70 -19.15 -7.08
C ALA A 50 -18.20 -19.08 -6.81
N ARG A 51 -18.88 -20.23 -6.63
CA ARG A 51 -20.34 -20.28 -6.41
C ARG A 51 -20.77 -19.49 -5.18
N ARG A 52 -20.11 -19.69 -4.04
CA ARG A 52 -20.44 -18.96 -2.79
C ARG A 52 -20.17 -17.46 -2.93
N THR A 53 -19.06 -17.08 -3.57
CA THR A 53 -18.70 -15.68 -3.76
C THR A 53 -19.69 -14.96 -4.67
N TYR A 54 -20.10 -15.55 -5.80
CA TYR A 54 -21.09 -14.95 -6.67
C TYR A 54 -22.48 -14.88 -6.00
N ALA A 55 -22.92 -15.93 -5.28
CA ALA A 55 -24.17 -15.92 -4.56
C ALA A 55 -24.20 -14.82 -3.48
N ALA A 56 -23.13 -14.66 -2.70
CA ALA A 56 -23.00 -13.59 -1.72
C ALA A 56 -22.98 -12.20 -2.38
N ALA A 57 -22.23 -12.03 -3.46
CA ALA A 57 -22.18 -10.78 -4.21
C ALA A 57 -23.54 -10.40 -4.80
N LEU A 58 -24.31 -11.36 -5.34
CA LEU A 58 -25.64 -11.13 -5.88
C LEU A 58 -26.63 -10.68 -4.79
N ARG A 59 -26.62 -11.34 -3.61
CA ARG A 59 -27.46 -10.95 -2.47
C ARG A 59 -27.14 -9.54 -1.96
N LEU A 60 -25.91 -9.07 -2.13
CA LEU A 60 -25.43 -7.76 -1.72
C LEU A 60 -25.38 -6.75 -2.88
N ALA A 61 -25.80 -7.12 -4.10
CA ALA A 61 -25.70 -6.27 -5.28
C ALA A 61 -26.43 -4.94 -5.13
N VAL A 62 -27.64 -4.93 -4.60
CA VAL A 62 -28.41 -3.70 -4.37
C VAL A 62 -27.75 -2.78 -3.33
N PRO A 63 -27.33 -3.26 -2.13
CA PRO A 63 -26.54 -2.46 -1.19
C PRO A 63 -25.21 -1.96 -1.75
N LEU A 64 -24.52 -2.77 -2.57
CA LEU A 64 -23.23 -2.40 -3.18
C LEU A 64 -23.38 -1.26 -4.20
N THR A 65 -24.37 -1.32 -5.06
CA THR A 65 -24.62 -0.28 -6.08
C THR A 65 -25.09 1.03 -5.46
N VAL A 66 -26.01 0.98 -4.52
CA VAL A 66 -26.49 2.15 -3.78
C VAL A 66 -25.36 2.76 -2.93
N GLY A 67 -24.51 1.92 -2.34
CA GLY A 67 -23.36 2.34 -1.55
C GLY A 67 -22.26 3.02 -2.37
N ALA A 68 -22.01 2.53 -3.57
CA ALA A 68 -21.04 3.14 -4.50
C ALA A 68 -21.44 4.56 -4.91
N VAL A 69 -22.75 4.82 -5.04
CA VAL A 69 -23.28 6.13 -5.47
C VAL A 69 -23.42 7.11 -4.31
N ARG A 70 -23.85 6.67 -3.13
CA ARG A 70 -24.27 7.57 -2.02
C ARG A 70 -23.22 7.91 -0.97
N SER A 71 -22.38 6.98 -0.57
CA SER A 71 -21.29 7.27 0.38
C SER A 71 -20.23 6.18 0.42
N GLY A 72 -18.97 6.57 0.73
CA GLY A 72 -17.92 5.60 0.98
C GLY A 72 -18.23 4.60 2.10
N ARG A 73 -19.06 4.99 3.10
CA ARG A 73 -19.47 4.12 4.22
C ARG A 73 -20.38 2.98 3.78
N ALA A 74 -21.32 3.23 2.87
CA ALA A 74 -22.21 2.16 2.39
C ALA A 74 -21.45 1.10 1.58
N ALA A 75 -20.46 1.51 0.79
CA ALA A 75 -19.56 0.58 0.11
C ALA A 75 -18.67 -0.21 1.10
N ASP A 76 -18.18 0.45 2.16
CA ASP A 76 -17.39 -0.20 3.21
C ASP A 76 -18.24 -1.23 3.98
N ASN A 77 -19.47 -0.90 4.36
CA ASN A 77 -20.43 -1.80 5.03
C ASN A 77 -20.79 -3.00 4.13
N ALA A 78 -21.02 -2.78 2.84
CA ALA A 78 -21.33 -3.86 1.91
C ALA A 78 -20.14 -4.82 1.72
N LYS A 79 -18.92 -4.28 1.71
CA LYS A 79 -17.69 -5.07 1.67
C LYS A 79 -17.50 -5.88 2.96
N GLU A 80 -17.76 -5.29 4.12
CA GLU A 80 -17.72 -5.99 5.40
C GLU A 80 -18.72 -7.15 5.44
N ARG A 81 -19.97 -6.92 5.03
CA ARG A 81 -20.98 -8.00 4.91
C ARG A 81 -20.53 -9.12 3.97
N LEU A 82 -19.82 -8.80 2.89
CA LEU A 82 -19.26 -9.81 2.00
C LEU A 82 -18.21 -10.65 2.70
N PHE A 83 -17.33 -10.05 3.49
CA PHE A 83 -16.35 -10.78 4.30
C PHE A 83 -17.03 -11.65 5.37
N MET A 84 -18.02 -11.13 6.08
CA MET A 84 -18.81 -11.91 7.03
C MET A 84 -19.45 -13.14 6.37
N ALA A 85 -20.05 -12.97 5.19
CA ALA A 85 -20.71 -14.07 4.46
C ALA A 85 -19.72 -15.16 3.96
N LEU A 86 -18.47 -14.81 3.71
CA LEU A 86 -17.51 -15.70 3.06
C LEU A 86 -16.37 -16.19 3.97
N LEU A 87 -16.03 -15.43 5.01
CA LEU A 87 -14.88 -15.70 5.87
C LEU A 87 -15.26 -16.07 7.29
N ALA A 88 -16.49 -15.80 7.76
CA ALA A 88 -16.91 -16.17 9.11
C ALA A 88 -16.73 -17.68 9.38
N GLY A 89 -16.16 -18.00 10.54
CA GLY A 89 -15.86 -19.36 10.97
C GLY A 89 -14.62 -20.00 10.34
N ARG A 90 -13.89 -19.29 9.45
CA ARG A 90 -12.64 -19.81 8.90
C ARG A 90 -11.47 -19.47 9.81
N SER A 91 -10.52 -20.37 9.94
CA SER A 91 -9.27 -20.09 10.64
C SER A 91 -8.50 -18.96 9.94
N GLU A 92 -8.08 -17.95 10.69
CA GLU A 92 -7.25 -16.85 10.18
C GLU A 92 -5.92 -17.37 9.62
N ALA A 93 -5.32 -18.35 10.30
CA ALA A 93 -4.08 -18.98 9.85
C ALA A 93 -4.26 -19.67 8.49
N GLN A 94 -5.36 -20.45 8.32
CA GLN A 94 -5.64 -21.10 7.05
C GLN A 94 -5.92 -20.09 5.93
N VAL A 95 -6.70 -19.04 6.21
CA VAL A 95 -6.95 -17.97 5.21
C VAL A 95 -5.67 -17.24 4.84
N THR A 96 -4.72 -17.11 5.77
CA THR A 96 -3.41 -16.52 5.49
C THR A 96 -2.60 -17.42 4.56
N GLU A 97 -2.60 -18.75 4.80
CA GLU A 97 -1.89 -19.71 3.93
C GLU A 97 -2.51 -19.78 2.53
N ASP A 98 -3.83 -19.90 2.44
CA ASP A 98 -4.57 -19.84 1.17
C ASP A 98 -4.27 -18.51 0.42
N SER A 99 -4.06 -17.42 1.16
CA SER A 99 -3.65 -16.13 0.57
C SER A 99 -2.25 -16.17 0.00
N ARG A 100 -1.34 -16.90 0.64
CA ARG A 100 0.03 -17.10 0.15
C ARG A 100 0.03 -17.85 -1.17
N GLU A 101 -0.70 -18.95 -1.25
CA GLU A 101 -0.86 -19.71 -2.49
C GLU A 101 -1.46 -18.84 -3.60
N PHE A 102 -2.55 -18.13 -3.31
CA PHE A 102 -3.17 -17.20 -4.27
C PHE A 102 -2.20 -16.13 -4.79
N ILE A 103 -1.39 -15.56 -3.92
CA ILE A 103 -0.42 -14.52 -4.29
C ILE A 103 0.69 -15.08 -5.15
N LEU A 104 1.26 -16.23 -4.79
CA LEU A 104 2.31 -16.89 -5.56
C LEU A 104 1.84 -17.19 -6.99
N GLU A 105 0.60 -17.64 -7.15
CA GLU A 105 0.05 -18.01 -8.45
C GLU A 105 -0.41 -16.81 -9.28
N HIS A 106 -0.98 -15.78 -8.65
CA HIS A 106 -1.76 -14.76 -9.37
C HIS A 106 -1.19 -13.34 -9.32
N LEU A 107 -0.27 -13.02 -8.39
CA LEU A 107 0.20 -11.65 -8.23
C LEU A 107 1.06 -11.20 -9.40
N GLY A 108 2.02 -12.01 -9.84
CA GLY A 108 3.03 -11.65 -10.83
C GLY A 108 2.43 -11.13 -12.13
N GLY A 109 1.44 -11.84 -12.68
CA GLY A 109 0.75 -11.46 -13.92
C GLY A 109 -0.17 -10.24 -13.81
N ARG A 110 -0.27 -9.63 -12.62
CA ARG A 110 -1.16 -8.50 -12.35
C ARG A 110 -0.45 -7.25 -11.87
N LEU A 111 0.84 -7.33 -11.63
CA LEU A 111 1.62 -6.18 -11.22
C LEU A 111 1.74 -5.18 -12.37
N ARG A 112 1.56 -3.92 -12.07
CA ARG A 112 1.71 -2.83 -13.04
C ARG A 112 3.19 -2.48 -13.19
N PRO A 113 3.78 -2.63 -14.38
CA PRO A 113 5.23 -2.51 -14.57
C PRO A 113 5.81 -1.20 -14.02
N LYS A 114 5.15 -0.06 -14.28
CA LYS A 114 5.61 1.26 -13.80
C LYS A 114 5.60 1.36 -12.26
N ALA A 115 4.59 0.82 -11.61
CA ALA A 115 4.47 0.86 -10.15
C ALA A 115 5.46 -0.10 -9.49
N LEU A 116 5.65 -1.30 -10.08
CA LEU A 116 6.65 -2.26 -9.63
C LEU A 116 8.08 -1.72 -9.78
N ALA A 117 8.40 -1.11 -10.93
CA ALA A 117 9.71 -0.48 -11.14
C ALA A 117 9.98 0.61 -10.11
N ARG A 118 8.96 1.44 -9.77
CA ARG A 118 9.08 2.47 -8.75
C ARG A 118 9.25 1.89 -7.35
N LEU A 119 8.55 0.81 -7.02
CA LEU A 119 8.72 0.12 -5.73
C LEU A 119 10.13 -0.45 -5.59
N ARG A 120 10.63 -1.12 -6.63
CA ARG A 120 11.99 -1.65 -6.65
C ARG A 120 13.05 -0.56 -6.51
N TRP A 121 12.89 0.55 -7.22
CA TRP A 121 13.78 1.69 -7.09
C TRP A 121 13.86 2.20 -5.64
N HIS A 122 12.72 2.28 -4.93
CA HIS A 122 12.74 2.66 -3.52
C HIS A 122 13.49 1.65 -2.66
N LEU A 123 13.28 0.35 -2.87
CA LEU A 123 13.99 -0.71 -2.13
C LEU A 123 15.51 -0.66 -2.39
N GLU A 124 15.90 -0.52 -3.65
CA GLU A 124 17.30 -0.43 -4.07
C GLU A 124 18.00 0.82 -3.53
N ALA A 125 17.27 1.91 -3.37
CA ALA A 125 17.75 3.14 -2.76
C ALA A 125 17.79 3.10 -1.21
N GLY A 126 17.42 1.98 -0.59
CA GLY A 126 17.39 1.83 0.87
C GLY A 126 16.25 2.59 1.55
N HIS A 127 15.20 2.96 0.82
CA HIS A 127 14.03 3.64 1.37
C HIS A 127 13.11 2.64 2.07
N ASP A 128 12.44 3.06 3.13
CA ASP A 128 11.38 2.26 3.74
C ASP A 128 10.14 2.21 2.85
N VAL A 129 9.69 1.00 2.50
CA VAL A 129 8.51 0.79 1.65
C VAL A 129 7.37 0.20 2.47
N VAL A 130 6.19 0.78 2.38
CA VAL A 130 4.97 0.28 3.03
C VAL A 130 3.81 0.19 2.06
N ILE A 131 3.08 -0.94 2.10
CA ILE A 131 1.86 -1.13 1.32
C ILE A 131 0.67 -0.75 2.21
N VAL A 132 -0.15 0.20 1.76
CA VAL A 132 -1.31 0.71 2.52
C VAL A 132 -2.58 0.49 1.72
N SER A 133 -3.41 -0.49 2.11
CA SER A 133 -4.55 -0.93 1.31
C SER A 133 -5.83 -1.10 2.12
N ALA A 134 -6.97 -0.92 1.47
CA ALA A 134 -8.27 -1.30 2.01
C ALA A 134 -8.49 -2.83 2.02
N SER A 135 -7.62 -3.62 1.42
CA SER A 135 -7.69 -5.09 1.40
C SER A 135 -7.45 -5.69 2.80
N PRO A 136 -7.85 -6.94 3.08
CA PRO A 136 -7.65 -7.56 4.39
C PRO A 136 -6.19 -7.58 4.82
N GLN A 137 -5.92 -7.36 6.11
CA GLN A 137 -4.55 -7.24 6.64
C GLN A 137 -3.70 -8.48 6.31
N MET A 138 -4.23 -9.70 6.53
CA MET A 138 -3.52 -10.94 6.23
C MET A 138 -3.11 -11.05 4.75
N TYR A 139 -3.98 -10.61 3.85
CA TYR A 139 -3.70 -10.56 2.42
C TYR A 139 -2.62 -9.53 2.07
N VAL A 140 -2.69 -8.33 2.68
CA VAL A 140 -1.70 -7.26 2.43
C VAL A 140 -0.32 -7.64 2.99
N ASN A 141 -0.27 -8.36 4.12
CA ASN A 141 0.98 -8.89 4.69
C ASN A 141 1.68 -9.79 3.67
N VAL A 142 0.98 -10.78 3.13
CA VAL A 142 1.56 -11.71 2.13
C VAL A 142 2.03 -10.97 0.87
N VAL A 143 1.29 -9.96 0.40
CA VAL A 143 1.73 -9.14 -0.74
C VAL A 143 2.99 -8.36 -0.40
N ALA A 144 3.06 -7.77 0.79
CA ALA A 144 4.23 -7.01 1.24
C ALA A 144 5.46 -7.90 1.33
N ASP A 145 5.34 -9.07 1.94
CA ASP A 145 6.41 -10.08 2.04
C ASP A 145 6.90 -10.49 0.64
N GLN A 146 5.98 -10.77 -0.28
CA GLN A 146 6.33 -11.18 -1.66
C GLN A 146 7.04 -10.07 -2.46
N LEU A 147 6.75 -8.80 -2.16
CA LEU A 147 7.35 -7.65 -2.83
C LEU A 147 8.57 -7.08 -2.10
N GLY A 148 8.93 -7.64 -0.94
CA GLY A 148 10.03 -7.16 -0.10
C GLY A 148 9.75 -5.83 0.58
N ALA A 149 8.48 -5.46 0.78
CA ALA A 149 8.13 -4.21 1.45
C ALA A 149 8.32 -4.32 2.97
N HIS A 150 8.74 -3.24 3.61
CA HIS A 150 9.06 -3.15 5.05
C HIS A 150 7.82 -3.05 5.95
N GLY A 151 6.63 -2.88 5.36
CA GLY A 151 5.38 -2.78 6.12
C GLY A 151 4.14 -3.04 5.28
N ALA A 152 3.08 -3.45 6.00
CA ALA A 152 1.77 -3.74 5.44
C ALA A 152 0.68 -3.16 6.33
N LEU A 153 -0.19 -2.33 5.78
CA LEU A 153 -1.30 -1.68 6.48
C LEU A 153 -2.59 -2.00 5.72
N GLY A 154 -3.33 -2.97 6.23
CA GLY A 154 -4.58 -3.46 5.64
C GLY A 154 -5.80 -3.21 6.52
N THR A 155 -6.96 -3.67 6.09
CA THR A 155 -8.15 -3.72 6.91
C THR A 155 -8.09 -4.94 7.84
N ARG A 156 -8.06 -4.72 9.15
CA ARG A 156 -8.06 -5.81 10.12
C ARG A 156 -9.45 -6.44 10.20
N LEU A 157 -9.50 -7.76 10.19
CA LEU A 157 -10.73 -8.52 10.46
C LEU A 157 -10.70 -9.00 11.91
N ALA A 158 -11.88 -9.05 12.52
CA ALA A 158 -12.03 -9.59 13.86
C ALA A 158 -12.00 -11.13 13.83
N ALA A 159 -11.35 -11.72 14.81
CA ALA A 159 -11.35 -13.16 15.07
C ALA A 159 -11.79 -13.44 16.52
N ASP A 160 -12.30 -14.64 16.75
CA ASP A 160 -12.61 -15.15 18.08
C ASP A 160 -11.32 -15.57 18.84
N PRO A 161 -11.40 -15.93 20.13
CA PRO A 161 -10.24 -16.40 20.88
C PRO A 161 -9.58 -17.68 20.34
N LEU A 162 -10.27 -18.45 19.51
CA LEU A 162 -9.76 -19.64 18.85
C LEU A 162 -9.11 -19.35 17.49
N GLY A 163 -9.07 -18.07 17.07
CA GLY A 163 -8.49 -17.66 15.79
C GLY A 163 -9.42 -17.86 14.58
N HIS A 164 -10.74 -18.02 14.80
CA HIS A 164 -11.69 -18.05 13.70
C HIS A 164 -12.19 -16.65 13.38
N LEU A 165 -12.13 -16.27 12.12
CA LEU A 165 -12.60 -14.99 11.63
C LEU A 165 -14.10 -14.83 11.85
N THR A 166 -14.54 -13.67 12.32
CA THR A 166 -15.96 -13.28 12.31
C THR A 166 -16.38 -12.72 10.96
N GLY A 167 -15.41 -12.31 10.15
CA GLY A 167 -15.58 -11.58 8.88
C GLY A 167 -15.87 -10.08 9.07
N GLY A 168 -16.26 -9.65 10.27
CA GLY A 168 -16.41 -8.24 10.61
C GLY A 168 -15.07 -7.51 10.72
N TYR A 169 -15.11 -6.18 10.63
CA TYR A 169 -13.90 -5.38 10.80
C TYR A 169 -13.50 -5.24 12.29
N LEU A 170 -12.22 -5.40 12.57
CA LEU A 170 -11.63 -4.95 13.82
C LEU A 170 -11.26 -3.46 13.65
N GLY A 171 -12.20 -2.59 13.99
CA GLY A 171 -12.09 -1.15 13.80
C GLY A 171 -12.67 -0.67 12.46
N ARG A 172 -11.91 0.05 11.65
CA ARG A 172 -12.38 0.65 10.40
C ARG A 172 -11.67 0.10 9.18
N ASN A 173 -12.36 0.16 8.03
CA ASN A 173 -11.74 -0.13 6.73
C ASN A 173 -10.55 0.82 6.48
N CYS A 174 -9.39 0.28 6.09
CA CYS A 174 -8.17 1.03 5.82
C CYS A 174 -8.29 1.87 4.55
N ARG A 175 -9.15 2.91 4.60
CA ARG A 175 -9.47 3.80 3.49
C ARG A 175 -9.60 5.25 3.96
N GLY A 176 -9.22 6.20 3.14
CA GLY A 176 -9.40 7.63 3.42
C GLY A 176 -8.67 8.09 4.68
N ALA A 177 -9.41 8.52 5.71
CA ALA A 177 -8.83 8.98 6.97
C ALA A 177 -8.11 7.84 7.72
N GLU A 178 -8.69 6.65 7.71
CA GLU A 178 -8.10 5.50 8.39
C GLU A 178 -6.77 5.06 7.75
N LYS A 179 -6.68 5.12 6.42
CA LYS A 179 -5.42 4.87 5.69
C LYS A 179 -4.31 5.82 6.14
N MET A 180 -4.62 7.11 6.23
CA MET A 180 -3.69 8.14 6.71
C MET A 180 -3.31 7.93 8.18
N ARG A 181 -4.30 7.66 9.06
CA ARG A 181 -4.06 7.42 10.48
C ARG A 181 -3.09 6.25 10.70
N ARG A 182 -3.35 5.09 10.09
CA ARG A 182 -2.48 3.91 10.20
C ARG A 182 -1.08 4.15 9.65
N PHE A 183 -0.98 4.93 8.59
CA PHE A 183 0.32 5.31 8.04
C PHE A 183 1.10 6.19 9.01
N ASN A 184 0.45 7.17 9.65
CA ASN A 184 1.09 8.01 10.66
C ASN A 184 1.51 7.21 11.90
N ASP A 185 0.64 6.28 12.38
CA ASP A 185 0.98 5.38 13.48
C ASP A 185 2.25 4.56 13.14
N TRP A 186 2.30 3.98 11.93
CA TRP A 186 3.42 3.19 11.46
C TRP A 186 4.73 4.00 11.36
N ILE A 187 4.68 5.26 10.89
CA ILE A 187 5.83 6.17 10.89
C ILE A 187 6.29 6.45 12.32
N SER A 188 5.35 6.75 13.22
CA SER A 188 5.66 7.08 14.61
C SER A 188 6.31 5.91 15.36
N GLU A 189 5.88 4.67 15.09
CA GLU A 189 6.45 3.45 15.66
C GLU A 189 7.91 3.22 15.24
N ARG A 190 8.30 3.70 14.07
CA ARG A 190 9.66 3.55 13.53
C ARG A 190 10.70 4.49 14.12
N ARG A 191 10.27 5.55 14.81
CA ARG A 191 11.15 6.49 15.53
C ARG A 191 12.30 7.01 14.68
N TYR A 192 11.99 7.48 13.47
CA TYR A 192 12.98 8.12 12.62
C TYR A 192 13.67 9.29 13.36
N PRO A 193 14.98 9.52 13.17
CA PRO A 193 15.72 10.61 13.81
C PRO A 193 15.21 11.99 13.40
N GLU A 194 14.64 12.09 12.18
CA GLU A 194 14.01 13.30 11.63
C GLU A 194 12.71 12.94 10.92
N GLU A 195 11.89 13.96 10.63
CA GLU A 195 10.69 13.76 9.82
C GLU A 195 11.06 13.23 8.41
N PRO A 196 10.55 12.05 8.03
CA PRO A 196 10.93 11.43 6.77
C PRO A 196 10.35 12.17 5.55
N ILE A 197 11.08 12.12 4.44
CA ILE A 197 10.54 12.49 3.14
C ILE A 197 9.57 11.40 2.70
N VAL A 198 8.31 11.76 2.46
CA VAL A 198 7.26 10.79 2.13
C VAL A 198 6.92 10.83 0.65
N PHE A 199 7.11 9.70 -0.02
CA PHE A 199 6.55 9.41 -1.34
C PHE A 199 5.25 8.64 -1.17
N ALA A 200 4.18 9.03 -1.87
CA ALA A 200 2.92 8.30 -1.83
C ALA A 200 2.34 8.06 -3.23
N TYR A 201 1.88 6.84 -3.45
CA TYR A 201 1.36 6.35 -4.71
C TYR A 201 -0.07 5.85 -4.53
N GLY A 202 -1.04 6.42 -5.26
CA GLY A 202 -2.44 6.05 -5.14
C GLY A 202 -3.21 6.25 -6.43
N ASN A 203 -4.40 5.65 -6.54
CA ASN A 203 -5.21 5.69 -7.78
C ASN A 203 -6.63 6.22 -7.58
N SER A 204 -7.09 6.37 -6.35
CA SER A 204 -8.49 6.58 -6.03
C SER A 204 -8.74 7.70 -5.02
N ARG A 205 -10.03 8.05 -4.84
CA ARG A 205 -10.46 8.98 -3.78
C ARG A 205 -10.07 8.49 -2.38
N GLY A 206 -9.94 7.17 -2.20
CA GLY A 206 -9.51 6.55 -0.94
C GLY A 206 -8.09 6.92 -0.52
N ASP A 207 -7.23 7.29 -1.50
CA ASP A 207 -5.83 7.61 -1.27
C ASP A 207 -5.57 9.11 -1.09
N ARG A 208 -6.59 9.95 -1.34
CA ARG A 208 -6.44 11.40 -1.38
C ARG A 208 -5.84 11.98 -0.10
N ARG A 209 -6.16 11.44 1.07
CA ARG A 209 -5.63 11.92 2.35
C ARG A 209 -4.17 11.55 2.53
N LEU A 210 -3.79 10.33 2.17
CA LEU A 210 -2.41 9.87 2.15
C LEU A 210 -1.56 10.71 1.18
N LEU A 211 -2.04 10.89 -0.06
CA LEU A 211 -1.35 11.72 -1.06
C LEU A 211 -1.22 13.20 -0.65
N ARG A 212 -2.14 13.72 0.16
CA ARG A 212 -2.08 15.10 0.64
C ARG A 212 -1.00 15.32 1.70
N LEU A 213 -0.72 14.28 2.48
CA LEU A 213 0.30 14.29 3.52
C LEU A 213 1.70 14.14 2.94
N ALA A 214 1.83 13.50 1.78
CA ALA A 214 3.12 13.17 1.19
C ALA A 214 3.86 14.40 0.65
N THR A 215 5.18 14.41 0.82
CA THR A 215 6.11 15.35 0.18
C THR A 215 6.06 15.20 -1.34
N HIS A 216 6.04 13.95 -1.80
CA HIS A 216 6.01 13.60 -3.23
C HIS A 216 4.80 12.68 -3.55
N PRO A 217 3.61 13.25 -3.80
CA PRO A 217 2.42 12.48 -4.15
C PRO A 217 2.36 12.14 -5.64
N PHE A 218 2.01 10.89 -5.99
CA PHE A 218 1.87 10.43 -7.37
C PHE A 218 0.53 9.77 -7.64
N ASN A 219 -0.08 10.15 -8.75
CA ASN A 219 -1.29 9.54 -9.28
C ASN A 219 -0.95 8.34 -10.17
N ALA A 220 -1.25 7.14 -9.68
CA ALA A 220 -1.12 5.89 -10.41
C ALA A 220 -2.42 5.46 -11.13
N GLY A 221 -3.48 6.26 -11.07
CA GLY A 221 -4.79 5.93 -11.66
C GLY A 221 -4.79 5.87 -13.18
N LYS A 222 -5.55 4.94 -13.76
CA LYS A 222 -5.67 4.79 -15.22
C LYS A 222 -6.28 6.02 -15.91
N LEU A 223 -7.25 6.68 -15.26
CA LEU A 223 -7.95 7.85 -15.82
C LEU A 223 -7.11 9.14 -15.81
N GLY A 224 -5.94 9.14 -15.18
CA GLY A 224 -5.01 10.26 -15.22
C GLY A 224 -5.67 11.61 -14.91
N ARG A 225 -5.70 12.51 -15.90
CA ARG A 225 -6.27 13.87 -15.77
C ARG A 225 -7.79 13.89 -15.57
N LEU A 226 -8.52 12.86 -15.95
CA LEU A 226 -9.97 12.74 -15.76
C LEU A 226 -10.35 12.13 -14.42
N GLY A 227 -9.38 11.55 -13.71
CA GLY A 227 -9.62 10.88 -12.44
C GLY A 227 -9.72 11.82 -11.24
N SER A 228 -10.09 11.24 -10.10
CA SER A 228 -10.24 11.97 -8.81
C SER A 228 -8.93 12.54 -8.26
N LEU A 229 -7.79 12.08 -8.76
CA LEU A 229 -6.44 12.49 -8.37
C LEU A 229 -5.74 13.35 -9.43
N ARG A 230 -6.49 13.98 -10.35
CA ARG A 230 -5.97 14.74 -11.50
C ARG A 230 -4.95 15.84 -11.16
N ARG A 231 -4.97 16.35 -9.94
CA ARG A 231 -4.06 17.41 -9.47
C ARG A 231 -2.66 16.93 -9.11
N TYR A 232 -2.48 15.60 -8.91
CA TYR A 232 -1.19 15.04 -8.57
C TYR A 232 -0.43 14.61 -9.82
N PRO A 233 0.90 14.69 -9.82
CA PRO A 233 1.74 14.19 -10.91
C PRO A 233 1.43 12.73 -11.23
N ARG A 234 1.50 12.37 -12.51
CA ARG A 234 1.32 10.97 -12.91
C ARG A 234 2.57 10.16 -12.58
N LEU A 235 2.35 8.93 -12.17
CA LEU A 235 3.42 7.94 -12.07
C LEU A 235 4.02 7.68 -13.45
N THR A 236 5.31 7.98 -13.62
CA THR A 236 6.12 7.69 -14.79
C THR A 236 6.99 6.46 -14.56
N SER A 237 7.67 5.98 -15.59
CA SER A 237 8.64 4.87 -15.48
C SER A 237 9.93 5.35 -14.81
N GLU A 238 10.32 6.60 -15.05
CA GLU A 238 11.54 7.19 -14.52
C GLU A 238 11.33 7.63 -13.06
N PRO A 239 12.28 7.36 -12.16
CA PRO A 239 12.23 7.91 -10.83
C PRO A 239 12.28 9.45 -10.86
N PRO A 240 11.68 10.13 -9.86
CA PRO A 240 11.82 11.57 -9.77
C PRO A 240 13.28 11.89 -9.52
N THR A 241 13.76 12.95 -10.17
CA THR A 241 15.07 13.52 -9.84
C THR A 241 14.98 13.96 -8.38
N THR A 242 15.72 13.30 -7.49
CA THR A 242 15.87 13.75 -6.10
C THR A 242 16.72 15.02 -6.16
N ALA A 243 16.11 16.13 -5.81
CA ALA A 243 16.83 17.37 -5.58
C ALA A 243 17.55 17.30 -4.25
#